data_c271d663d218def63e7ffd95c89791d3
#
_entry.id   c271d663d218def63e7ffd95c89791d3
#
_cell.length_a   1.000
_cell.length_b   1.000
_cell.length_c   1.000
_cell.angle_alpha   90.00
_cell.angle_beta   90.00
_cell.angle_gamma   90.00
#
_symmetry.space_group_name_H-M   'P 1'
#
loop_
_entity.id
_entity.type
_entity.pdbx_description
1 polymer ?
#
loop_
_entity_poly.entity_id
_entity_poly.type
_entity_poly.pdbx_seq_one_letter_code
_entity_poly.pdbx_strand_id
1 'polypeptide(L)'
;RRVMEIDELNRLVELYFKKCEELAPNNPFLKWLKPGKPTYSWGDIKERIFKLSSKIQSLIKEGDRCLILSENRPYWLMVDLAVMNAGGISVPIFTTYSSNDYEYILNDCKPSLIIVSNNNQFRKIKDHVNLNEQKIISFDEIDVDSLLIRNILNEENYKKEINKKLKRNMPACIIYTSGTSGNPKGVILSHGGILSNCEGAVELLEILTKKKDPVFLTGLTL
;
A
#
# COMPACT_ATOMS: atom_id res chain seq x y z
N ARG A 1 -25.16 17.97 -5.63
CA ARG A 1 -23.96 17.21 -5.20
C ARG A 1 -22.91 17.42 -6.28
N ARG A 2 -21.81 18.08 -5.96
CA ARG A 2 -20.68 18.23 -6.88
C ARG A 2 -20.09 16.83 -7.09
N VAL A 3 -20.08 16.35 -8.33
CA VAL A 3 -19.37 15.12 -8.68
C VAL A 3 -17.90 15.37 -8.39
N MET A 4 -17.24 14.40 -7.73
CA MET A 4 -15.82 14.52 -7.41
C MET A 4 -15.02 14.51 -8.72
N GLU A 5 -14.36 15.62 -9.02
CA GLU A 5 -13.48 15.73 -10.18
C GLU A 5 -12.10 15.15 -9.77
N ILE A 6 -11.81 13.93 -10.23
CA ILE A 6 -10.54 13.24 -9.96
C ILE A 6 -9.36 14.05 -10.53
N ASP A 7 -9.58 14.83 -11.55
CA ASP A 7 -8.60 15.73 -12.13
C ASP A 7 -8.07 16.80 -11.16
N GLU A 8 -8.85 17.15 -10.13
CA GLU A 8 -8.43 18.08 -9.09
C GLU A 8 -7.47 17.45 -8.07
N LEU A 9 -7.36 16.11 -8.03
CA LEU A 9 -6.49 15.41 -7.08
C LEU A 9 -5.06 15.36 -7.58
N ASN A 10 -4.10 15.57 -6.68
CA ASN A 10 -2.67 15.54 -7.00
C ASN A 10 -1.99 14.24 -6.61
N ARG A 11 -2.58 13.47 -5.72
CA ARG A 11 -2.00 12.26 -5.15
C ARG A 11 -3.06 11.21 -4.88
N LEU A 12 -2.67 9.94 -5.03
CA LEU A 12 -3.62 8.82 -4.91
C LEU A 12 -4.30 8.75 -3.54
N VAL A 13 -3.57 9.02 -2.47
CA VAL A 13 -4.11 8.96 -1.11
C VAL A 13 -5.26 9.94 -0.87
N GLU A 14 -5.30 11.06 -1.59
CA GLU A 14 -6.41 12.02 -1.50
C GLU A 14 -7.73 11.42 -1.93
N LEU A 15 -7.73 10.52 -2.92
CA LEU A 15 -8.94 9.82 -3.35
C LEU A 15 -9.58 9.06 -2.19
N TYR A 16 -8.76 8.34 -1.41
CA TYR A 16 -9.23 7.64 -0.24
C TYR A 16 -9.80 8.60 0.82
N PHE A 17 -9.08 9.68 1.14
CA PHE A 17 -9.52 10.61 2.18
C PHE A 17 -10.77 11.40 1.78
N LYS A 18 -10.92 11.76 0.51
CA LYS A 18 -12.18 12.36 0.02
C LYS A 18 -13.36 11.40 0.16
N LYS A 19 -13.15 10.12 -0.12
CA LYS A 19 -14.20 9.11 0.13
C LYS A 19 -14.54 8.98 1.61
N CYS A 20 -13.57 9.10 2.51
CA CYS A 20 -13.84 9.13 3.95
C CYS A 20 -14.67 10.34 4.40
N GLU A 21 -14.52 11.50 3.73
CA GLU A 21 -15.32 12.70 4.00
C GLU A 21 -16.76 12.57 3.50
N GLU A 22 -16.96 11.88 2.36
CA GLU A 22 -18.29 11.63 1.77
C GLU A 22 -19.09 10.58 2.53
N LEU A 23 -18.42 9.61 3.14
CA LEU A 23 -19.01 8.49 3.86
C LEU A 23 -18.91 8.72 5.37
N ALA A 24 -19.88 8.21 6.14
CA ALA A 24 -19.76 8.23 7.58
C ALA A 24 -18.52 7.44 8.02
N PRO A 25 -17.69 7.99 8.96
CA PRO A 25 -16.44 7.33 9.37
C PRO A 25 -16.62 5.91 9.90
N ASN A 26 -17.79 5.61 10.44
CA ASN A 26 -18.11 4.29 11.01
C ASN A 26 -18.60 3.29 9.97
N ASN A 27 -18.80 3.70 8.71
CA ASN A 27 -19.23 2.76 7.68
C ASN A 27 -18.17 1.69 7.44
N PRO A 28 -18.56 0.43 7.29
CA PRO A 28 -17.62 -0.65 6.97
C PRO A 28 -16.91 -0.39 5.63
N PHE A 29 -15.62 -0.66 5.59
CA PHE A 29 -14.82 -0.52 4.36
C PHE A 29 -14.13 -1.83 3.96
N LEU A 30 -13.36 -2.42 4.88
CA LEU A 30 -12.64 -3.66 4.64
C LEU A 30 -13.14 -4.77 5.56
N LYS A 31 -13.45 -5.91 4.98
CA LYS A 31 -13.89 -7.09 5.71
C LYS A 31 -13.12 -8.32 5.23
N TRP A 32 -12.65 -9.13 6.18
CA TRP A 32 -12.12 -10.44 5.87
C TRP A 32 -13.24 -11.39 5.42
N LEU A 33 -12.94 -12.25 4.45
CA LEU A 33 -13.85 -13.32 4.06
C LEU A 33 -13.95 -14.43 5.12
N LYS A 34 -12.93 -14.54 5.98
CA LYS A 34 -12.91 -15.55 7.06
C LYS A 34 -13.74 -15.08 8.25
N PRO A 35 -14.63 -15.90 8.81
CA PRO A 35 -15.37 -15.60 10.02
C PRO A 35 -14.45 -15.28 11.21
N GLY A 36 -14.90 -14.41 12.11
CA GLY A 36 -14.17 -14.06 13.34
C GLY A 36 -13.01 -13.08 13.15
N LYS A 37 -12.78 -12.58 11.93
CA LYS A 37 -11.79 -11.54 11.68
C LYS A 37 -12.42 -10.14 11.73
N PRO A 38 -11.65 -9.11 12.11
CA PRO A 38 -12.18 -7.76 12.26
C PRO A 38 -12.67 -7.16 10.95
N THR A 39 -13.72 -6.32 11.06
CA THR A 39 -14.13 -5.42 10.00
C THR A 39 -13.55 -4.05 10.29
N TYR A 40 -12.98 -3.39 9.28
CA TYR A 40 -12.42 -2.05 9.40
C TYR A 40 -13.36 -1.03 8.78
N SER A 41 -13.64 0.05 9.51
CA SER A 41 -14.37 1.20 8.99
C SER A 41 -13.44 2.09 8.14
N TRP A 42 -14.02 3.02 7.40
CA TRP A 42 -13.27 4.04 6.67
C TRP A 42 -12.40 4.88 7.61
N GLY A 43 -12.94 5.25 8.78
CA GLY A 43 -12.21 6.01 9.79
C GLY A 43 -11.06 5.24 10.42
N ASP A 44 -11.23 3.95 10.70
CA ASP A 44 -10.18 3.07 11.22
C ASP A 44 -9.00 3.00 10.24
N ILE A 45 -9.28 2.81 8.96
CA ILE A 45 -8.24 2.73 7.94
C ILE A 45 -7.53 4.07 7.76
N LYS A 46 -8.26 5.18 7.77
CA LYS A 46 -7.67 6.54 7.70
C LYS A 46 -6.66 6.78 8.81
N GLU A 47 -7.04 6.49 10.05
CA GLU A 47 -6.16 6.64 11.20
C GLU A 47 -4.92 5.76 11.09
N ARG A 48 -5.09 4.49 10.69
CA ARG A 48 -4.00 3.54 10.50
C ARG A 48 -3.05 3.96 9.39
N ILE A 49 -3.54 4.49 8.28
CA ILE A 49 -2.72 5.05 7.21
C ILE A 49 -1.85 6.20 7.74
N PHE A 50 -2.38 7.12 8.55
CA PHE A 50 -1.60 8.20 9.13
C PHE A 50 -0.53 7.70 10.10
N LYS A 51 -0.84 6.74 10.96
CA LYS A 51 0.13 6.13 11.89
C LYS A 51 1.28 5.46 11.12
N LEU A 52 0.96 4.66 10.13
CA LEU A 52 1.95 4.00 9.28
C LEU A 52 2.75 4.99 8.45
N SER A 53 2.10 5.97 7.84
CA SER A 53 2.75 7.01 7.05
C SER A 53 3.74 7.83 7.88
N SER A 54 3.35 8.23 9.09
CA SER A 54 4.21 8.96 10.03
C SER A 54 5.46 8.16 10.38
N LYS A 55 5.31 6.86 10.66
CA LYS A 55 6.45 5.98 10.96
C LYS A 55 7.33 5.77 9.73
N ILE A 56 6.75 5.43 8.60
CA ILE A 56 7.49 5.18 7.36
C ILE A 56 8.29 6.42 6.95
N GLN A 57 7.70 7.61 7.06
CA GLN A 57 8.39 8.87 6.74
C GLN A 57 9.67 9.07 7.57
N SER A 58 9.72 8.58 8.81
CA SER A 58 10.91 8.62 9.66
C SER A 58 11.99 7.61 9.24
N LEU A 59 11.65 6.60 8.44
CA LEU A 59 12.55 5.50 8.05
C LEU A 59 13.12 5.65 6.64
N ILE A 60 12.49 6.47 5.78
CA ILE A 60 12.84 6.61 4.36
C ILE A 60 13.14 8.05 3.99
N LYS A 61 13.73 8.22 2.82
CA LYS A 61 13.83 9.48 2.11
C LYS A 61 12.76 9.56 1.03
N GLU A 62 12.39 10.77 0.61
CA GLU A 62 11.49 10.98 -0.52
C GLU A 62 12.01 10.25 -1.77
N GLY A 63 11.14 9.51 -2.43
CA GLY A 63 11.48 8.72 -3.62
C GLY A 63 12.12 7.36 -3.33
N ASP A 64 12.37 7.01 -2.07
CA ASP A 64 12.82 5.67 -1.72
C ASP A 64 11.78 4.62 -2.10
N ARG A 65 12.26 3.45 -2.53
CA ARG A 65 11.38 2.31 -2.86
C ARG A 65 11.12 1.51 -1.60
N CYS A 66 9.86 1.18 -1.40
CA CYS A 66 9.39 0.34 -0.30
C CYS A 66 8.76 -0.92 -0.88
N LEU A 67 9.44 -2.05 -0.73
CA LEU A 67 8.98 -3.34 -1.23
C LEU A 67 7.87 -3.88 -0.32
N ILE A 68 6.78 -4.36 -0.91
CA ILE A 68 5.68 -5.00 -0.18
C ILE A 68 5.52 -6.43 -0.68
N LEU A 69 5.76 -7.39 0.19
CA LEU A 69 5.58 -8.82 -0.06
C LEU A 69 4.61 -9.40 0.95
N SER A 70 3.36 -9.55 0.53
CA SER A 70 2.26 -10.02 1.38
C SER A 70 1.19 -10.70 0.55
N GLU A 71 0.53 -11.64 1.17
CA GLU A 71 -0.77 -12.13 0.71
C GLU A 71 -1.79 -10.98 0.78
N ASN A 72 -2.95 -11.17 0.14
CA ASN A 72 -4.03 -10.19 0.15
C ASN A 72 -4.66 -10.10 1.55
N ARG A 73 -4.20 -9.12 2.34
CA ARG A 73 -4.64 -8.82 3.73
C ARG A 73 -5.05 -7.35 3.82
N PRO A 74 -5.94 -6.94 4.75
CA PRO A 74 -6.29 -5.54 4.95
C PRO A 74 -5.08 -4.63 5.18
N TYR A 75 -4.05 -5.10 5.88
CA TYR A 75 -2.81 -4.35 6.08
C TYR A 75 -2.08 -4.02 4.78
N TRP A 76 -2.26 -4.82 3.73
CA TRP A 76 -1.64 -4.56 2.43
C TRP A 76 -2.07 -3.19 1.86
N LEU A 77 -3.38 -2.90 1.85
CA LEU A 77 -3.89 -1.60 1.39
C LEU A 77 -3.41 -0.45 2.29
N MET A 78 -3.39 -0.66 3.61
CA MET A 78 -2.95 0.35 4.57
C MET A 78 -1.49 0.72 4.33
N VAL A 79 -0.60 -0.25 4.18
CA VAL A 79 0.84 0.02 3.96
C VAL A 79 1.10 0.60 2.58
N ASP A 80 0.38 0.16 1.56
CA ASP A 80 0.50 0.69 0.19
C ASP A 80 0.23 2.21 0.16
N LEU A 81 -0.91 2.62 0.68
CA LEU A 81 -1.27 4.04 0.77
C LEU A 81 -0.36 4.82 1.74
N ALA A 82 0.05 4.20 2.84
CA ALA A 82 0.95 4.84 3.81
C ALA A 82 2.34 5.10 3.24
N VAL A 83 2.89 4.18 2.46
CA VAL A 83 4.17 4.37 1.73
C VAL A 83 4.06 5.57 0.81
N MET A 84 3.02 5.65 0.01
CA MET A 84 2.81 6.78 -0.91
C MET A 84 2.68 8.10 -0.16
N ASN A 85 1.88 8.16 0.91
CA ASN A 85 1.73 9.37 1.71
C ASN A 85 3.02 9.77 2.43
N ALA A 86 3.87 8.83 2.79
CA ALA A 86 5.19 9.09 3.37
C ALA A 86 6.20 9.68 2.36
N GLY A 87 5.87 9.71 1.08
CA GLY A 87 6.76 10.16 0.00
C GLY A 87 7.59 9.04 -0.62
N GLY A 88 7.34 7.79 -0.25
CA GLY A 88 7.97 6.61 -0.83
C GLY A 88 7.30 6.16 -2.13
N ILE A 89 7.97 5.27 -2.83
CA ILE A 89 7.44 4.58 -4.01
C ILE A 89 7.10 3.15 -3.61
N SER A 90 5.83 2.79 -3.70
CA SER A 90 5.36 1.44 -3.38
C SER A 90 5.80 0.45 -4.46
N VAL A 91 6.38 -0.67 -4.05
CA VAL A 91 6.78 -1.76 -4.94
C VAL A 91 6.11 -3.06 -4.47
N PRO A 92 4.81 -3.25 -4.78
CA PRO A 92 4.13 -4.48 -4.44
C PRO A 92 4.58 -5.60 -5.37
N ILE A 93 4.94 -6.74 -4.81
CA ILE A 93 5.40 -7.90 -5.58
C ILE A 93 4.57 -9.14 -5.27
N PHE A 94 4.42 -10.02 -6.24
CA PHE A 94 3.66 -11.26 -6.09
C PHE A 94 4.36 -12.24 -5.13
N THR A 95 3.55 -12.99 -4.38
CA THR A 95 4.04 -14.04 -3.47
C THR A 95 4.47 -15.33 -4.21
N THR A 96 4.31 -15.38 -5.51
CA THR A 96 4.51 -16.56 -6.36
C THR A 96 5.68 -16.44 -7.35
N TYR A 97 6.55 -15.45 -7.18
CA TYR A 97 7.75 -15.32 -7.98
C TYR A 97 8.81 -16.39 -7.63
N SER A 98 9.71 -16.67 -8.56
CA SER A 98 10.89 -17.50 -8.31
C SER A 98 11.93 -16.76 -7.48
N SER A 99 12.87 -17.51 -6.89
CA SER A 99 14.00 -16.91 -6.15
C SER A 99 14.83 -15.96 -7.03
N ASN A 100 15.06 -16.32 -8.29
CA ASN A 100 15.78 -15.49 -9.25
C ASN A 100 15.03 -14.18 -9.54
N ASP A 101 13.70 -14.24 -9.64
CA ASP A 101 12.88 -13.03 -9.83
C ASP A 101 12.95 -12.11 -8.65
N TYR A 102 12.88 -12.62 -7.42
CA TYR A 102 13.05 -11.82 -6.20
C TYR A 102 14.43 -11.17 -6.13
N GLU A 103 15.49 -11.91 -6.42
CA GLU A 103 16.85 -11.38 -6.48
C GLU A 103 16.94 -10.22 -7.48
N TYR A 104 16.43 -10.44 -8.69
CA TYR A 104 16.43 -9.40 -9.73
C TYR A 104 15.68 -8.15 -9.29
N ILE A 105 14.46 -8.28 -8.76
CA ILE A 105 13.64 -7.16 -8.34
C ILE A 105 14.32 -6.36 -7.22
N LEU A 106 14.86 -7.03 -6.21
CA LEU A 106 15.58 -6.38 -5.11
C LEU A 106 16.82 -5.63 -5.59
N ASN A 107 17.57 -6.20 -6.52
CA ASN A 107 18.73 -5.54 -7.13
C ASN A 107 18.35 -4.38 -8.05
N ASP A 108 17.22 -4.45 -8.73
CA ASP A 108 16.75 -3.43 -9.65
C ASP A 108 16.17 -2.22 -8.92
N CYS A 109 15.22 -2.43 -7.99
CA CYS A 109 14.57 -1.32 -7.28
C CYS A 109 15.34 -0.83 -6.04
N LYS A 110 16.24 -1.61 -5.48
CA LYS A 110 17.06 -1.28 -4.30
C LYS A 110 16.21 -0.64 -3.18
N PRO A 111 15.27 -1.37 -2.60
CA PRO A 111 14.38 -0.80 -1.60
C PRO A 111 15.14 -0.45 -0.33
N SER A 112 14.83 0.67 0.29
CA SER A 112 15.33 1.05 1.61
C SER A 112 14.48 0.48 2.75
N LEU A 113 13.21 0.19 2.45
CA LEU A 113 12.25 -0.41 3.36
C LEU A 113 11.64 -1.65 2.71
N ILE A 114 11.53 -2.72 3.50
CA ILE A 114 10.89 -3.97 3.12
C ILE A 114 9.74 -4.22 4.08
N ILE A 115 8.55 -4.48 3.54
CA ILE A 115 7.34 -4.77 4.30
C ILE A 115 6.88 -6.16 3.94
N VAL A 116 6.87 -7.06 4.92
CA VAL A 116 6.46 -8.46 4.72
C VAL A 116 5.32 -8.84 5.68
N SER A 117 4.43 -9.71 5.23
CA SER A 117 3.32 -10.16 6.05
C SER A 117 3.75 -11.11 7.18
N ASN A 118 4.60 -12.07 6.88
CA ASN A 118 5.00 -13.13 7.80
C ASN A 118 6.34 -13.76 7.42
N ASN A 119 6.75 -14.74 8.21
CA ASN A 119 8.02 -15.41 8.04
C ASN A 119 8.12 -16.22 6.75
N ASN A 120 7.01 -16.79 6.27
CA ASN A 120 7.00 -17.53 5.01
C ASN A 120 7.35 -16.61 3.84
N GLN A 121 6.86 -15.38 3.83
CA GLN A 121 7.18 -14.40 2.82
C GLN A 121 8.62 -13.89 2.98
N PHE A 122 9.05 -13.58 4.20
CA PHE A 122 10.40 -13.13 4.45
C PHE A 122 11.46 -14.15 4.00
N ARG A 123 11.24 -15.44 4.24
CA ARG A 123 12.16 -16.51 3.83
C ARG A 123 12.39 -16.60 2.32
N LYS A 124 11.44 -16.13 1.51
CA LYS A 124 11.59 -16.09 0.05
C LYS A 124 12.64 -15.09 -0.42
N ILE A 125 12.89 -14.05 0.37
CA ILE A 125 13.78 -12.92 0.00
C ILE A 125 15.00 -12.78 0.92
N LYS A 126 15.06 -13.50 2.04
CA LYS A 126 16.04 -13.30 3.11
C LYS A 126 17.50 -13.28 2.62
N ASP A 127 17.85 -14.11 1.64
CA ASP A 127 19.21 -14.20 1.11
C ASP A 127 19.61 -12.99 0.25
N HIS A 128 18.66 -12.16 -0.13
CA HIS A 128 18.85 -10.96 -0.96
C HIS A 128 18.65 -9.67 -0.18
N VAL A 129 18.43 -9.75 1.14
CA VAL A 129 18.20 -8.62 2.02
C VAL A 129 19.47 -8.30 2.83
N ASN A 130 19.88 -7.04 2.83
CA ASN A 130 20.95 -6.53 3.69
C ASN A 130 20.35 -5.78 4.89
N LEU A 131 20.34 -6.45 6.05
CA LEU A 131 19.76 -5.91 7.29
C LEU A 131 20.48 -4.67 7.84
N ASN A 132 21.71 -4.40 7.39
CA ASN A 132 22.46 -3.20 7.78
C ASN A 132 21.99 -1.95 6.99
N GLU A 133 21.44 -2.14 5.82
CA GLU A 133 21.04 -1.06 4.91
C GLU A 133 19.53 -0.91 4.77
N GLN A 134 18.79 -2.00 4.99
CA GLN A 134 17.36 -2.06 4.76
C GLN A 134 16.59 -2.23 6.07
N LYS A 135 15.55 -1.43 6.26
CA LYS A 135 14.62 -1.56 7.39
C LYS A 135 13.50 -2.53 7.04
N ILE A 136 12.97 -3.22 8.04
CA ILE A 136 11.89 -4.19 7.87
C ILE A 136 10.71 -3.82 8.76
N ILE A 137 9.52 -3.77 8.16
CA ILE A 137 8.22 -3.80 8.83
C ILE A 137 7.60 -5.17 8.56
N SER A 138 7.07 -5.83 9.58
CA SER A 138 6.35 -7.09 9.41
C SER A 138 4.97 -7.04 10.05
N PHE A 139 4.01 -7.78 9.46
CA PHE A 139 2.67 -7.87 10.03
C PHE A 139 2.65 -8.82 11.22
N ASP A 140 3.29 -9.97 11.07
CA ASP A 140 3.47 -10.97 12.11
C ASP A 140 4.97 -11.01 12.53
N GLU A 141 5.28 -11.64 13.64
CA GLU A 141 6.66 -11.87 14.06
C GLU A 141 7.42 -12.72 13.03
N ILE A 142 8.69 -12.38 12.80
CA ILE A 142 9.57 -13.06 11.86
C ILE A 142 10.92 -13.41 12.52
N ASP A 143 11.73 -14.22 11.85
CA ASP A 143 13.00 -14.74 12.39
C ASP A 143 14.10 -13.68 12.56
N VAL A 144 13.89 -12.45 12.08
CA VAL A 144 14.84 -11.35 12.22
C VAL A 144 14.18 -10.17 12.94
N ASP A 145 15.01 -9.25 13.41
CA ASP A 145 14.51 -8.02 14.02
C ASP A 145 13.72 -7.17 13.01
N SER A 146 12.51 -6.82 13.39
CA SER A 146 11.59 -6.04 12.54
C SER A 146 10.71 -5.13 13.38
N LEU A 147 10.19 -4.08 12.73
CA LEU A 147 9.14 -3.25 13.31
C LEU A 147 7.79 -3.93 13.08
N LEU A 148 7.17 -4.39 14.16
CA LEU A 148 5.84 -5.00 14.08
C LEU A 148 4.77 -3.95 13.80
N ILE A 149 3.90 -4.23 12.82
CA ILE A 149 2.83 -3.30 12.44
C ILE A 149 1.91 -2.97 13.62
N ARG A 150 1.61 -3.92 14.50
CA ARG A 150 0.78 -3.69 15.70
C ARG A 150 1.37 -2.62 16.62
N ASN A 151 2.70 -2.57 16.75
CA ASN A 151 3.37 -1.56 17.58
C ASN A 151 3.27 -0.17 16.94
N ILE A 152 3.40 -0.08 15.62
CA ILE A 152 3.20 1.17 14.89
C ILE A 152 1.75 1.66 15.03
N LEU A 153 0.79 0.77 14.94
CA LEU A 153 -0.64 1.08 15.04
C LEU A 153 -1.09 1.43 16.46
N ASN A 154 -0.32 1.08 17.47
CA ASN A 154 -0.56 1.46 18.87
C ASN A 154 0.08 2.83 19.24
N GLU A 155 0.85 3.43 18.33
CA GLU A 155 1.46 4.75 18.57
C GLU A 155 0.38 5.83 18.63
N GLU A 156 0.41 6.65 19.68
CA GLU A 156 -0.54 7.74 19.87
C GLU A 156 -0.04 9.07 19.34
N ASN A 157 1.30 9.23 19.26
CA ASN A 157 1.92 10.45 18.78
C ASN A 157 2.39 10.29 17.33
N TYR A 158 1.61 10.79 16.39
CA TYR A 158 1.87 10.67 14.95
C TYR A 158 1.33 11.88 14.18
N LYS A 159 1.85 12.09 12.97
CA LYS A 159 1.41 13.17 12.08
C LYS A 159 0.13 12.76 11.34
N LYS A 160 -0.93 13.57 11.49
CA LYS A 160 -2.23 13.40 10.83
C LYS A 160 -2.35 14.30 9.62
N GLU A 161 -1.50 14.12 8.63
CA GLU A 161 -1.50 15.00 7.46
C GLU A 161 -1.27 14.25 6.15
N ILE A 162 -1.91 14.76 5.10
CA ILE A 162 -1.62 14.35 3.73
C ILE A 162 -0.33 15.08 3.29
N ASN A 163 0.58 14.34 2.67
CA ASN A 163 1.83 14.91 2.15
C ASN A 163 1.56 15.80 0.93
N LYS A 164 1.44 17.08 1.16
CA LYS A 164 1.14 18.08 0.13
C LYS A 164 2.30 18.35 -0.85
N LYS A 165 3.49 17.82 -0.60
CA LYS A 165 4.64 17.89 -1.52
C LYS A 165 4.47 16.97 -2.72
N LEU A 166 3.66 15.94 -2.62
CA LEU A 166 3.39 14.99 -3.71
C LEU A 166 2.57 15.67 -4.80
N LYS A 167 2.98 15.45 -6.05
CA LYS A 167 2.35 15.99 -7.26
C LYS A 167 1.98 14.86 -8.23
N ARG A 168 1.09 15.14 -9.17
CA ARG A 168 0.59 14.17 -10.15
C ARG A 168 1.70 13.50 -10.97
N ASN A 169 2.77 14.20 -11.30
CA ASN A 169 3.89 13.68 -12.09
C ASN A 169 4.90 12.86 -11.28
N MET A 170 4.79 12.82 -9.96
CA MET A 170 5.71 12.06 -9.12
C MET A 170 5.38 10.56 -9.16
N PRO A 171 6.41 9.68 -9.12
CA PRO A 171 6.22 8.24 -9.03
C PRO A 171 5.45 7.86 -7.76
N ALA A 172 4.44 7.00 -7.90
CA ALA A 172 3.66 6.46 -6.79
C ALA A 172 3.98 4.99 -6.53
N CYS A 173 4.12 4.19 -7.59
CA CYS A 173 4.46 2.78 -7.47
C CYS A 173 5.24 2.25 -8.66
N ILE A 174 5.87 1.10 -8.46
CA ILE A 174 6.51 0.30 -9.51
C ILE A 174 5.83 -1.06 -9.52
N ILE A 175 5.30 -1.44 -10.68
CA ILE A 175 4.70 -2.75 -10.90
C ILE A 175 5.64 -3.59 -11.74
N TYR A 176 6.06 -4.74 -11.20
CA TYR A 176 6.86 -5.71 -11.95
C TYR A 176 5.96 -6.71 -12.67
N THR A 177 6.21 -6.89 -13.94
CA THR A 177 5.50 -7.86 -14.78
C THR A 177 6.47 -8.93 -15.26
N SER A 178 6.02 -10.20 -15.21
CA SER A 178 6.77 -11.31 -15.82
C SER A 178 6.70 -11.16 -17.32
N GLY A 179 7.84 -10.81 -17.95
CA GLY A 179 7.97 -10.83 -19.40
C GLY A 179 7.96 -12.26 -19.94
N THR A 180 7.55 -12.42 -21.21
CA THR A 180 7.55 -13.73 -21.92
C THR A 180 8.94 -14.29 -22.13
N SER A 181 9.98 -13.49 -21.96
CA SER A 181 11.39 -13.88 -22.10
C SER A 181 12.29 -13.00 -21.23
N GLY A 182 12.78 -13.53 -20.12
CA GLY A 182 13.78 -12.87 -19.29
C GLY A 182 13.28 -12.39 -17.92
N ASN A 183 13.97 -11.39 -17.39
CA ASN A 183 13.73 -10.86 -16.06
C ASN A 183 12.42 -10.06 -15.99
N PRO A 184 11.79 -9.97 -14.82
CA PRO A 184 10.64 -9.08 -14.60
C PRO A 184 10.96 -7.64 -14.99
N LYS A 185 10.00 -6.95 -15.60
CA LYS A 185 10.14 -5.54 -15.98
C LYS A 185 9.34 -4.67 -15.02
N GLY A 186 10.00 -3.66 -14.45
CA GLY A 186 9.37 -2.67 -13.61
C GLY A 186 8.75 -1.54 -14.43
N VAL A 187 7.46 -1.29 -14.24
CA VAL A 187 6.73 -0.17 -14.83
C VAL A 187 6.48 0.86 -13.74
N ILE A 188 6.97 2.08 -13.94
CA ILE A 188 6.76 3.19 -13.00
C ILE A 188 5.43 3.86 -13.31
N LEU A 189 4.57 3.95 -12.30
CA LEU A 189 3.29 4.65 -12.38
C LEU A 189 3.34 5.90 -11.50
N SER A 190 2.94 7.04 -12.07
CA SER A 190 2.80 8.30 -11.32
C SER A 190 1.46 8.36 -10.57
N HIS A 191 1.37 9.24 -9.56
CA HIS A 191 0.10 9.50 -8.88
C HIS A 191 -1.01 9.88 -9.86
N GLY A 192 -0.72 10.80 -10.77
CA GLY A 192 -1.67 11.24 -11.79
C GLY A 192 -2.06 10.14 -12.77
N GLY A 193 -1.12 9.29 -13.16
CA GLY A 193 -1.37 8.16 -14.05
C GLY A 193 -2.37 7.16 -13.44
N ILE A 194 -2.20 6.83 -12.16
CA ILE A 194 -3.13 5.95 -11.44
C ILE A 194 -4.50 6.62 -11.28
N LEU A 195 -4.55 7.89 -10.90
CA LEU A 195 -5.79 8.65 -10.74
C LEU A 195 -6.58 8.73 -12.06
N SER A 196 -5.91 8.96 -13.18
CA SER A 196 -6.55 9.00 -14.50
C SER A 196 -7.17 7.65 -14.89
N ASN A 197 -6.52 6.55 -14.54
CA ASN A 197 -7.07 5.21 -14.75
C ASN A 197 -8.25 4.91 -13.81
N CYS A 198 -8.29 5.52 -12.61
CA CYS A 198 -9.38 5.34 -11.66
C CYS A 198 -10.68 6.03 -12.09
N GLU A 199 -10.65 7.03 -12.98
CA GLU A 199 -11.88 7.70 -13.46
C GLU A 199 -12.87 6.71 -14.06
N GLY A 200 -12.43 5.89 -14.99
CA GLY A 200 -13.27 4.84 -15.58
C GLY A 200 -13.73 3.79 -14.58
N ALA A 201 -12.88 3.44 -13.60
CA ALA A 201 -13.21 2.49 -12.54
C ALA A 201 -14.22 3.08 -11.54
N VAL A 202 -14.15 4.37 -11.23
CA VAL A 202 -15.11 5.06 -10.34
C VAL A 202 -16.49 5.14 -11.01
N GLU A 203 -16.58 5.48 -12.29
CA GLU A 203 -17.84 5.45 -13.02
C GLU A 203 -18.48 4.05 -13.03
N LEU A 204 -17.68 3.02 -13.28
CA LEU A 204 -18.15 1.64 -13.23
C LEU A 204 -18.57 1.23 -11.80
N LEU A 205 -17.79 1.62 -10.78
CA LEU A 205 -18.12 1.37 -9.38
C LEU A 205 -19.36 2.14 -8.94
N GLU A 206 -19.59 3.37 -9.40
CA GLU A 206 -20.80 4.12 -9.12
C GLU A 206 -22.04 3.46 -9.75
N ILE A 207 -21.91 2.90 -10.94
CA ILE A 207 -22.97 2.12 -11.59
C ILE A 207 -23.28 0.85 -10.79
N LEU A 208 -22.25 0.16 -10.30
CA LEU A 208 -22.37 -1.08 -9.54
C LEU A 208 -22.76 -0.84 -8.07
N THR A 209 -22.39 0.31 -7.50
CA THR A 209 -22.60 0.68 -6.09
C THR A 209 -23.71 1.69 -5.86
N LYS A 210 -24.71 1.79 -6.73
CA LYS A 210 -25.99 2.45 -6.37
C LYS A 210 -26.64 1.85 -5.10
N LYS A 211 -25.96 0.90 -4.45
CA LYS A 211 -26.21 0.40 -3.11
C LYS A 211 -25.60 1.33 -2.07
N LYS A 212 -26.36 1.59 -1.01
CA LYS A 212 -26.11 2.62 -0.01
C LYS A 212 -24.75 2.54 0.72
N ASP A 213 -24.09 1.39 0.83
CA ASP A 213 -22.87 1.20 1.62
C ASP A 213 -21.91 0.19 0.93
N PRO A 214 -20.98 0.63 0.09
CA PRO A 214 -20.03 -0.27 -0.53
C PRO A 214 -19.03 -0.82 0.51
N VAL A 215 -18.98 -2.13 0.63
CA VAL A 215 -18.01 -2.85 1.44
C VAL A 215 -17.09 -3.63 0.52
N PHE A 216 -15.79 -3.41 0.63
CA PHE A 216 -14.79 -4.18 -0.10
C PHE A 216 -14.39 -5.42 0.69
N LEU A 217 -14.44 -6.57 0.06
CA LEU A 217 -14.01 -7.84 0.63
C LEU A 217 -12.53 -8.06 0.29
N THR A 218 -11.74 -8.44 1.30
CA THR A 218 -10.35 -8.84 1.10
C THR A 218 -10.24 -10.36 1.01
N GLY A 219 -9.31 -10.85 0.21
CA GLY A 219 -9.11 -12.28 -0.04
C GLY A 219 -9.54 -12.75 -1.43
N LEU A 220 -10.00 -11.82 -2.29
CA LEU A 220 -10.10 -12.07 -3.72
C LEU A 220 -8.75 -11.78 -4.36
N THR A 221 -8.22 -12.74 -5.06
CA THR A 221 -7.12 -12.52 -6.03
C THR A 221 -7.71 -11.73 -7.20
N LEU A 222 -7.26 -10.50 -7.38
CA LEU A 222 -7.49 -9.76 -8.62
C LEU A 222 -6.63 -10.35 -9.72
#